data_42682e35597c9d72dc7b28a28d45bdd5
#
_entry.id   42682e35597c9d72dc7b28a28d45bdd5
#
_cell.length_a   1.000
_cell.length_b   1.000
_cell.length_c   1.000
_cell.angle_alpha   90.00
_cell.angle_beta   90.00
_cell.angle_gamma   90.00
#
_symmetry.space_group_name_H-M   'P 1'
#
loop_
_entity.id
_entity.type
_entity.pdbx_description
1 polymer ?
#
loop_
_entity_poly.entity_id
_entity_poly.type
_entity_poly.pdbx_seq_one_letter_code
_entity_poly.pdbx_strand_id
1 'polypeptide(L)'
;MTTLPPPPALKPIAIGPVTVAEPVVLAPMTGVTDMPFRTLVRRYGSGLNVTEMVASEAAIRETRVSTQKTAWDRIEEPVSMQLVGCDPASMAEAAKIQQGN
;
A
#
# COMPACT_ATOMS: atom_id res chain seq x y z
N MET A 1 15.41 22.37 -33.61
CA MET A 1 14.71 21.34 -32.80
C MET A 1 14.09 22.02 -31.60
N THR A 2 12.79 21.91 -31.46
CA THR A 2 12.08 22.56 -30.36
C THR A 2 12.13 21.66 -29.13
N THR A 3 12.73 22.12 -28.05
CA THR A 3 12.73 21.41 -26.79
C THR A 3 11.40 21.69 -26.07
N LEU A 4 10.78 20.62 -25.58
CA LEU A 4 9.60 20.77 -24.73
C LEU A 4 10.01 21.42 -23.41
N PRO A 5 9.16 22.29 -22.83
CA PRO A 5 9.44 22.81 -21.51
C PRO A 5 9.50 21.66 -20.50
N PRO A 6 10.30 21.76 -19.43
CA PRO A 6 10.30 20.72 -18.40
C PRO A 6 8.91 20.59 -17.79
N PRO A 7 8.49 19.37 -17.39
CA PRO A 7 7.21 19.20 -16.71
C PRO A 7 7.20 20.01 -15.40
N PRO A 8 6.04 20.46 -14.95
CA PRO A 8 5.95 21.13 -13.66
C PRO A 8 6.46 20.21 -12.55
N ALA A 9 7.10 20.80 -11.54
CA ALA A 9 7.59 20.02 -10.40
C ALA A 9 6.42 19.33 -9.69
N LEU A 10 6.57 18.04 -9.42
CA LEU A 10 5.60 17.28 -8.66
C LEU A 10 5.74 17.65 -7.18
N LYS A 11 4.60 17.85 -6.52
CA LYS A 11 4.57 18.24 -5.12
C LYS A 11 4.14 17.05 -4.25
N PRO A 12 4.69 16.92 -3.03
CA PRO A 12 4.21 15.92 -2.09
C PRO A 12 2.70 16.06 -1.82
N ILE A 13 2.08 14.93 -1.51
CA ILE A 13 0.65 14.87 -1.17
C ILE A 13 0.51 14.63 0.32
N ALA A 14 -0.36 15.38 0.99
CA ALA A 14 -0.69 15.16 2.39
C ALA A 14 -2.00 14.39 2.50
N ILE A 15 -1.96 13.27 3.23
CA ILE A 15 -3.14 12.46 3.55
C ILE A 15 -3.25 12.43 5.07
N GLY A 16 -3.98 13.39 5.67
CA GLY A 16 -3.98 13.57 7.11
C GLY A 16 -2.55 13.82 7.61
N PRO A 17 -2.08 13.06 8.61
CA PRO A 17 -0.72 13.20 9.13
C PRO A 17 0.33 12.53 8.26
N VAL A 18 -0.08 11.81 7.20
CA VAL A 18 0.84 11.06 6.35
C VAL A 18 1.25 11.92 5.16
N THR A 19 2.55 12.05 4.94
CA THR A 19 3.09 12.74 3.77
C THR A 19 3.55 11.72 2.74
N VAL A 20 3.01 11.83 1.53
CA VAL A 20 3.45 11.04 0.38
C VAL A 20 4.43 11.90 -0.39
N ALA A 21 5.73 11.67 -0.18
CA ALA A 21 6.79 12.56 -0.68
C ALA A 21 6.81 12.61 -2.20
N GLU A 22 6.65 11.46 -2.85
CA GLU A 22 6.55 11.36 -4.29
C GLU A 22 5.09 11.10 -4.66
N PRO A 23 4.44 11.97 -5.45
CA PRO A 23 3.01 11.83 -5.76
C PRO A 23 2.75 10.73 -6.80
N VAL A 24 3.29 9.56 -6.55
CA VAL A 24 3.14 8.36 -7.36
C VAL A 24 2.73 7.22 -6.44
N VAL A 25 1.63 6.58 -6.77
CA VAL A 25 1.08 5.49 -5.97
C VAL A 25 1.17 4.19 -6.76
N LEU A 26 1.76 3.16 -6.16
CA LEU A 26 1.74 1.83 -6.76
C LEU A 26 0.38 1.20 -6.49
N ALA A 27 -0.35 0.92 -7.57
CA ALA A 27 -1.64 0.25 -7.49
C ALA A 27 -1.47 -1.21 -7.05
N PRO A 28 -2.40 -1.75 -6.26
CA PRO A 28 -2.34 -3.15 -5.85
C PRO A 28 -2.68 -4.06 -7.03
N MET A 29 -1.89 -5.13 -7.20
CA MET A 29 -2.08 -6.12 -8.25
C MET A 29 -1.89 -7.52 -7.66
N THR A 30 -2.99 -8.26 -7.51
CA THR A 30 -2.98 -9.58 -6.90
C THR A 30 -2.00 -10.51 -7.62
N GLY A 31 -1.14 -11.17 -6.86
CA GLY A 31 -0.11 -12.04 -7.38
C GLY A 31 1.13 -11.33 -7.91
N VAL A 32 1.16 -9.99 -7.89
CA VAL A 32 2.27 -9.20 -8.41
C VAL A 32 2.88 -8.30 -7.33
N THR A 33 2.06 -7.52 -6.64
CA THR A 33 2.55 -6.52 -5.68
C THR A 33 2.79 -7.11 -4.29
N ASP A 34 3.66 -8.10 -4.20
CA ASP A 34 4.15 -8.63 -2.93
C ASP A 34 5.19 -7.68 -2.31
N MET A 35 5.66 -7.99 -1.11
CA MET A 35 6.61 -7.13 -0.42
C MET A 35 7.91 -6.91 -1.22
N PRO A 36 8.55 -7.93 -1.80
CA PRO A 36 9.74 -7.71 -2.61
C PRO A 36 9.51 -6.80 -3.80
N PHE A 37 8.37 -6.96 -4.49
CA PHE A 37 8.03 -6.11 -5.64
C PHE A 37 7.80 -4.67 -5.19
N ARG A 38 7.03 -4.46 -4.12
CA ARG A 38 6.75 -3.12 -3.59
C ARG A 38 8.03 -2.43 -3.13
N THR A 39 8.92 -3.15 -2.47
CA THR A 39 10.21 -2.61 -2.02
C THR A 39 11.05 -2.17 -3.20
N LEU A 40 11.07 -2.95 -4.27
CA LEU A 40 11.80 -2.58 -5.49
C LEU A 40 11.22 -1.32 -6.13
N VAL A 41 9.90 -1.25 -6.26
CA VAL A 41 9.23 -0.08 -6.84
C VAL A 41 9.48 1.18 -6.00
N ARG A 42 9.52 1.05 -4.69
CA ARG A 42 9.86 2.17 -3.80
C ARG A 42 11.22 2.78 -4.15
N ARG A 43 12.18 1.95 -4.46
CA ARG A 43 13.52 2.42 -4.86
C ARG A 43 13.51 3.22 -6.16
N TYR A 44 12.51 2.99 -7.01
CA TYR A 44 12.34 3.72 -8.27
C TYR A 44 11.42 4.95 -8.12
N GLY A 45 10.95 5.25 -6.93
CA GLY A 45 10.31 6.52 -6.63
C GLY A 45 8.81 6.50 -6.34
N SER A 46 8.22 5.36 -6.02
CA SER A 46 6.83 5.38 -5.55
C SER A 46 6.76 6.04 -4.17
N GLY A 47 5.76 6.90 -3.97
CA GLY A 47 5.57 7.61 -2.70
C GLY A 47 4.66 6.87 -1.72
N LEU A 48 3.76 6.04 -2.24
CA LEU A 48 2.84 5.22 -1.46
C LEU A 48 2.61 3.92 -2.19
N ASN A 49 2.78 2.81 -1.51
CA ASN A 49 2.47 1.48 -2.04
C ASN A 49 1.21 0.94 -1.37
N VAL A 50 0.33 0.31 -2.17
CA VAL A 50 -0.87 -0.36 -1.66
C VAL A 50 -0.66 -1.86 -1.73
N THR A 51 -0.91 -2.56 -0.63
CA THR A 51 -0.75 -4.02 -0.59
C THR A 51 -1.82 -4.73 -1.41
N GLU A 52 -1.57 -5.98 -1.77
CA GLU A 52 -2.60 -6.83 -2.33
C GLU A 52 -3.78 -6.93 -1.38
N MET A 53 -4.98 -7.10 -1.94
CA MET A 53 -6.18 -7.23 -1.12
C MET A 53 -6.20 -8.54 -0.35
N VAL A 54 -6.66 -8.46 0.90
CA VAL A 54 -6.88 -9.61 1.77
C VAL A 54 -8.32 -9.58 2.23
N ALA A 55 -9.02 -10.71 2.13
CA ALA A 55 -10.37 -10.81 2.67
C ALA A 55 -10.35 -10.54 4.18
N SER A 56 -11.26 -9.72 4.65
CA SER A 56 -11.31 -9.34 6.06
C SER A 56 -11.41 -10.54 6.99
N GLU A 57 -12.17 -11.57 6.62
CA GLU A 57 -12.26 -12.79 7.38
C GLU A 57 -10.94 -13.56 7.43
N ALA A 58 -10.19 -13.59 6.33
CA ALA A 58 -8.88 -14.24 6.28
C ALA A 58 -7.87 -13.48 7.14
N ALA A 59 -7.94 -12.15 7.16
CA ALA A 59 -7.08 -11.33 8.00
C ALA A 59 -7.33 -11.60 9.49
N ILE A 60 -8.59 -11.77 9.88
CA ILE A 60 -8.96 -12.10 11.25
C ILE A 60 -8.41 -13.47 11.65
N ARG A 61 -8.48 -14.45 10.76
CA ARG A 61 -7.99 -15.81 11.01
C ARG A 61 -6.47 -15.92 10.98
N GLU A 62 -5.78 -14.89 10.55
CA GLU A 62 -4.32 -14.86 10.45
C GLU A 62 -3.75 -16.06 9.69
N THR A 63 -4.36 -16.40 8.56
CA THR A 63 -3.86 -17.49 7.73
C THR A 63 -2.47 -17.16 7.19
N ARG A 64 -1.68 -18.20 6.86
CA ARG A 64 -0.34 -18.00 6.30
C ARG A 64 -0.35 -17.10 5.06
N VAL A 65 -1.32 -17.31 4.18
CA VAL A 65 -1.44 -16.51 2.95
C VAL A 65 -1.78 -15.06 3.27
N SER A 66 -2.72 -14.80 4.19
CA SER A 66 -3.07 -13.44 4.57
C SER A 66 -1.91 -12.75 5.27
N THR A 67 -1.16 -13.46 6.11
CA THR A 67 0.03 -12.92 6.77
C THR A 67 1.09 -12.50 5.75
N GLN A 68 1.32 -13.32 4.72
CA GLN A 68 2.25 -12.96 3.65
C GLN A 68 1.80 -11.74 2.87
N LYS A 69 0.49 -11.64 2.57
CA LYS A 69 -0.06 -10.51 1.82
C LYS A 69 -0.01 -9.20 2.60
N THR A 70 -0.06 -9.26 3.93
CA THR A 70 -0.02 -8.07 4.78
C THR A 70 1.39 -7.77 5.31
N ALA A 71 2.38 -8.61 5.01
CA ALA A 71 3.75 -8.36 5.40
C ALA A 71 4.29 -7.10 4.72
N TRP A 72 4.98 -6.27 5.47
CA TRP A 72 5.58 -5.05 4.94
C TRP A 72 6.87 -4.72 5.69
N ASP A 73 7.74 -3.96 5.06
CA ASP A 73 8.99 -3.50 5.64
C ASP A 73 8.93 -1.99 5.86
N ARG A 74 9.62 -1.50 6.86
CA ARG A 74 9.66 -0.05 7.18
C ARG A 74 10.18 0.79 6.03
N ILE A 75 11.01 0.23 5.16
CA ILE A 75 11.49 0.92 3.96
C ILE A 75 10.35 1.28 3.02
N GLU A 76 9.20 0.59 3.13
CA GLU A 76 8.01 0.87 2.33
C GLU A 76 7.13 1.98 2.90
N GLU A 77 7.42 2.49 4.10
CA GLU A 77 6.55 3.51 4.69
C GLU A 77 6.54 4.80 3.85
N PRO A 78 5.37 5.41 3.61
CA PRO A 78 4.04 4.94 3.99
C PRO A 78 3.54 3.80 3.10
N VAL A 79 2.81 2.86 3.69
CA VAL A 79 2.19 1.75 2.99
C VAL A 79 0.71 1.66 3.39
N SER A 80 -0.15 1.35 2.42
CA SER A 80 -1.58 1.21 2.65
C SER A 80 -1.97 -0.26 2.56
N MET A 81 -2.54 -0.79 3.63
CA MET A 81 -3.03 -2.17 3.68
C MET A 81 -4.44 -2.22 3.08
N GLN A 82 -4.62 -3.06 2.06
CA GLN A 82 -5.90 -3.20 1.39
C GLN A 82 -6.69 -4.38 1.96
N LEU A 83 -7.90 -4.09 2.41
CA LEU A 83 -8.84 -5.10 2.89
C LEU A 83 -10.04 -5.16 1.96
N VAL A 84 -10.61 -6.34 1.79
CA VAL A 84 -11.83 -6.56 1.02
C VAL A 84 -12.82 -7.37 1.85
N GLY A 85 -14.09 -7.00 1.80
CA GLY A 85 -15.14 -7.71 2.51
C GLY A 85 -16.48 -7.00 2.37
N CYS A 86 -17.53 -7.64 2.84
CA CYS A 86 -18.89 -7.09 2.78
C CYS A 86 -19.56 -7.03 4.15
N ASP A 87 -18.95 -7.61 5.18
CA ASP A 87 -19.48 -7.57 6.53
C ASP A 87 -18.82 -6.44 7.33
N PRO A 88 -19.57 -5.43 7.78
CA PRO A 88 -18.98 -4.29 8.48
C PRO A 88 -18.24 -4.66 9.76
N ALA A 89 -18.74 -5.60 10.53
CA ALA A 89 -18.09 -6.00 11.78
C ALA A 89 -16.75 -6.68 11.53
N SER A 90 -16.71 -7.60 10.55
CA SER A 90 -15.46 -8.26 10.16
C SER A 90 -14.44 -7.27 9.58
N MET A 91 -14.90 -6.32 8.77
CA MET A 91 -14.04 -5.27 8.22
C MET A 91 -13.42 -4.41 9.32
N ALA A 92 -14.22 -4.02 10.31
CA ALA A 92 -13.75 -3.22 11.43
C ALA A 92 -12.69 -3.97 12.26
N GLU A 93 -12.93 -5.25 12.53
CA GLU A 93 -11.98 -6.08 13.28
C GLU A 93 -10.69 -6.27 12.51
N ALA A 94 -10.77 -6.58 11.22
CA ALA A 94 -9.60 -6.74 10.37
C ALA A 94 -8.77 -5.44 10.32
N ALA A 95 -9.42 -4.30 10.21
CA ALA A 95 -8.74 -3.01 10.21
C ALA A 95 -7.99 -2.76 11.52
N LYS A 96 -8.60 -3.09 12.66
CA LYS A 96 -7.94 -2.97 13.96
C LYS A 96 -6.71 -3.86 14.09
N ILE A 97 -6.81 -5.09 13.60
CA ILE A 97 -5.69 -6.04 13.61
C ILE A 97 -4.53 -5.49 12.76
N GLN A 98 -4.83 -5.01 11.56
CA GLN A 98 -3.79 -4.48 10.68
C GLN A 98 -3.19 -3.18 11.21
N GLN A 99 -3.97 -2.36 11.86
CA GLN A 99 -3.46 -1.13 12.49
C GLN A 99 -2.47 -1.42 13.61
N GLY A 100 -2.63 -2.54 14.31
CA GLY A 100 -1.72 -2.96 15.38
C GLY A 100 -0.40 -3.55 14.88
N ASN A 101 -0.29 -3.79 13.58
CA ASN A 101 0.95 -4.28 12.98
C ASN A 101 1.91 -3.10 12.67
#